data_0c42c07beb1ad24073f3b901455f3694
#
_entry.id   0c42c07beb1ad24073f3b901455f3694
#
_cell.length_a   1.000
_cell.length_b   1.000
_cell.length_c   1.000
_cell.angle_alpha   90.00
_cell.angle_beta   90.00
_cell.angle_gamma   90.00
#
_symmetry.space_group_name_H-M   'P 1'
#
loop_
_entity.id
_entity.type
_entity.pdbx_description
1 polymer ?
#
loop_
_entity_poly.entity_id
_entity_poly.type
_entity_poly.pdbx_seq_one_letter_code
_entity_poly.pdbx_strand_id
1 'polypeptide(L)'
;MSRAALRDKSLLPQAVYGYFPANSDGNDLIIWDVDEFVNTGKKVERERFSFPRQSAGEYLCISDYYAPIDSDMVDVVALQAVTVGEVATEFFEKLQKADNYSEAYFFHGLAVQAAEATANYMTAHIRKELGIAENRGKRYSWGYPACPDLDDHQIVWRLLPQTAEINLTLTKESYQIVPEQSTAAIFAHHPDAKYYSVGNIDRSEQILGALETETMS
;
A
#
# COMPACT_ATOMS: atom_id res chain seq x y z
N MET A 1 -19.19 7.49 17.39
CA MET A 1 -18.07 8.24 16.77
C MET A 1 -18.04 8.12 15.25
N SER A 2 -17.82 6.98 14.63
CA SER A 2 -17.59 6.88 13.17
C SER A 2 -18.67 7.47 12.28
N ARG A 3 -19.97 7.18 12.54
CA ARG A 3 -21.08 7.76 11.75
C ARG A 3 -21.22 9.28 11.96
N ALA A 4 -20.84 9.80 13.12
CA ALA A 4 -20.84 11.24 13.39
C ALA A 4 -19.69 11.89 12.59
N ALA A 5 -18.48 11.39 12.68
CA ALA A 5 -17.30 11.94 12.00
C ALA A 5 -17.46 12.02 10.46
N LEU A 6 -18.09 11.02 9.84
CA LEU A 6 -18.43 11.07 8.41
C LEU A 6 -19.51 12.10 8.10
N ARG A 7 -20.54 12.23 8.97
CA ARG A 7 -21.62 13.18 8.78
C ARG A 7 -21.18 14.63 8.97
N ASP A 8 -20.32 14.85 9.96
CA ASP A 8 -19.80 16.18 10.30
C ASP A 8 -18.58 16.55 9.42
N LYS A 9 -18.21 15.67 8.47
CA LYS A 9 -17.09 15.82 7.55
C LYS A 9 -15.73 16.03 8.24
N SER A 10 -15.56 15.56 9.46
CA SER A 10 -14.24 15.48 10.11
C SER A 10 -13.40 14.29 9.60
N LEU A 11 -14.01 13.37 8.85
CA LEU A 11 -13.37 12.36 8.02
C LEU A 11 -13.92 12.46 6.60
N LEU A 12 -13.04 12.52 5.62
CA LEU A 12 -13.37 12.59 4.20
C LEU A 12 -12.59 11.51 3.43
N PRO A 13 -13.08 10.24 3.44
CA PRO A 13 -12.44 9.15 2.72
C PRO A 13 -12.38 9.43 1.22
N GLN A 14 -11.18 9.40 0.65
CA GLN A 14 -10.91 9.60 -0.76
C GLN A 14 -9.86 8.57 -1.23
N ALA A 15 -9.91 8.21 -2.50
CA ALA A 15 -8.99 7.26 -3.09
C ALA A 15 -8.66 7.63 -4.54
N VAL A 16 -7.43 7.33 -4.92
CA VAL A 16 -6.96 7.30 -6.30
C VAL A 16 -6.38 5.92 -6.56
N TYR A 17 -6.64 5.37 -7.73
CA TYR A 17 -6.07 4.08 -8.13
C TYR A 17 -5.89 4.02 -9.65
N GLY A 18 -5.07 3.09 -10.11
CA GLY A 18 -4.81 2.88 -11.52
C GLY A 18 -4.26 1.49 -11.83
N TYR A 19 -4.37 1.09 -13.08
CA TYR A 19 -3.87 -0.17 -13.62
C TYR A 19 -2.78 0.11 -14.63
N PHE A 20 -1.71 -0.69 -14.56
CA PHE A 20 -0.57 -0.53 -15.44
C PHE A 20 -0.12 -1.89 -15.98
N PRO A 21 0.23 -1.99 -17.26
CA PRO A 21 0.87 -3.19 -17.79
C PRO A 21 2.25 -3.35 -17.15
N ALA A 22 2.57 -4.57 -16.74
CA ALA A 22 3.81 -4.83 -16.00
C ALA A 22 4.37 -6.23 -16.27
N ASN A 23 5.67 -6.40 -16.06
CA ASN A 23 6.33 -7.69 -15.99
C ASN A 23 7.40 -7.69 -14.90
N SER A 24 7.66 -8.85 -14.29
CA SER A 24 8.78 -9.01 -13.38
C SER A 24 10.08 -9.31 -14.11
N ASP A 25 11.20 -8.81 -13.55
CA ASP A 25 12.56 -9.06 -13.99
C ASP A 25 13.45 -9.26 -12.75
N GLY A 26 13.60 -10.50 -12.32
CA GLY A 26 14.26 -10.82 -11.05
C GLY A 26 13.50 -10.21 -9.85
N ASN A 27 14.13 -9.29 -9.14
CA ASN A 27 13.50 -8.59 -8.00
C ASN A 27 12.73 -7.34 -8.41
N ASP A 28 12.81 -6.98 -9.68
CA ASP A 28 12.17 -5.77 -10.20
C ASP A 28 10.77 -6.05 -10.74
N LEU A 29 9.92 -5.05 -10.67
CA LEU A 29 8.65 -4.97 -11.39
C LEU A 29 8.71 -3.78 -12.34
N ILE A 30 8.78 -4.07 -13.62
CA ILE A 30 8.81 -3.07 -14.68
C ILE A 30 7.39 -2.66 -15.01
N ILE A 31 7.14 -1.35 -15.00
CA ILE A 31 5.88 -0.75 -15.39
C ILE A 31 6.03 -0.20 -16.80
N TRP A 32 5.22 -0.70 -17.70
CA TRP A 32 5.23 -0.24 -19.09
C TRP A 32 4.39 1.02 -19.26
N ASP A 33 4.74 1.85 -20.21
CA ASP A 33 3.92 2.99 -20.59
C ASP A 33 2.57 2.50 -21.13
N VAL A 34 1.48 2.99 -20.53
CA VAL A 34 0.12 2.53 -20.84
C VAL A 34 -0.27 2.91 -22.27
N ASP A 35 0.03 4.15 -22.69
CA ASP A 35 -0.37 4.65 -24.00
C ASP A 35 0.38 3.95 -25.12
N GLU A 36 1.70 3.76 -24.95
CA GLU A 36 2.52 3.01 -25.92
C GLU A 36 2.06 1.55 -25.99
N PHE A 37 1.82 0.91 -24.85
CA PHE A 37 1.42 -0.48 -24.80
C PHE A 37 0.02 -0.70 -25.43
N VAL A 38 -0.97 0.10 -25.05
CA VAL A 38 -2.35 -0.04 -25.55
C VAL A 38 -2.46 0.29 -27.03
N ASN A 39 -1.77 1.34 -27.51
CA ASN A 39 -1.91 1.80 -28.88
C ASN A 39 -1.00 1.05 -29.86
N THR A 40 0.15 0.55 -29.42
CA THR A 40 1.17 -0.02 -30.32
C THR A 40 1.61 -1.44 -29.99
N GLY A 41 1.25 -1.94 -28.80
CA GLY A 41 1.74 -3.21 -28.26
C GLY A 41 3.20 -3.17 -27.80
N LYS A 42 3.86 -2.01 -27.83
CA LYS A 42 5.27 -1.87 -27.46
C LYS A 42 5.45 -1.79 -25.95
N LYS A 43 6.41 -2.52 -25.43
CA LYS A 43 6.87 -2.45 -24.04
C LYS A 43 7.90 -1.34 -23.92
N VAL A 44 7.47 -0.12 -23.57
CA VAL A 44 8.33 1.02 -23.26
C VAL A 44 8.33 1.18 -21.74
N GLU A 45 9.50 1.04 -21.10
CA GLU A 45 9.61 1.19 -19.65
C GLU A 45 9.30 2.62 -19.24
N ARG A 46 8.34 2.77 -18.33
CA ARG A 46 7.93 4.04 -17.75
C ARG A 46 8.50 4.21 -16.35
N GLU A 47 8.39 3.18 -15.53
CA GLU A 47 8.88 3.16 -14.15
C GLU A 47 9.30 1.74 -13.77
N ARG A 48 10.05 1.61 -12.68
CA ARG A 48 10.51 0.33 -12.14
C ARG A 48 10.50 0.36 -10.62
N PHE A 49 9.90 -0.64 -10.00
CA PHE A 49 10.06 -0.92 -8.58
C PHE A 49 11.11 -2.00 -8.39
N SER A 50 11.96 -1.87 -7.38
CA SER A 50 12.92 -2.90 -6.97
C SER A 50 12.59 -3.39 -5.58
N PHE A 51 12.04 -4.58 -5.46
CA PHE A 51 11.59 -5.12 -4.19
C PHE A 51 12.67 -5.97 -3.52
N PRO A 52 12.83 -5.87 -2.19
CA PRO A 52 13.72 -6.76 -1.47
C PRO A 52 13.18 -8.18 -1.46
N ARG A 53 14.07 -9.15 -1.63
CA ARG A 53 13.77 -10.58 -1.52
C ARG A 53 14.08 -11.09 -0.13
N GLN A 54 13.26 -12.01 0.40
CA GLN A 54 13.59 -12.73 1.62
C GLN A 54 14.96 -13.38 1.53
N SER A 55 15.75 -13.27 2.61
CA SER A 55 17.06 -13.90 2.72
C SER A 55 17.00 -15.36 3.14
N ALA A 56 15.86 -15.82 3.65
CA ALA A 56 15.64 -17.19 4.14
C ALA A 56 14.19 -17.62 3.95
N GLY A 57 13.90 -18.89 4.15
CA GLY A 57 12.56 -19.48 4.03
C GLY A 57 12.20 -19.73 2.57
N GLU A 58 11.10 -19.16 2.11
CA GLU A 58 10.60 -19.37 0.75
C GLU A 58 11.22 -18.40 -0.28
N TYR A 59 12.10 -17.51 0.16
CA TYR A 59 12.79 -16.50 -0.70
C TYR A 59 11.82 -15.62 -1.50
N LEU A 60 10.68 -15.26 -0.90
CA LEU A 60 9.62 -14.50 -1.54
C LEU A 60 10.05 -13.08 -1.90
N CYS A 61 9.53 -12.61 -3.03
CA CYS A 61 9.61 -11.23 -3.49
C CYS A 61 8.28 -10.82 -4.10
N ILE A 62 7.86 -9.56 -3.96
CA ILE A 62 6.60 -9.08 -4.55
C ILE A 62 6.61 -9.26 -6.07
N SER A 63 7.76 -9.09 -6.72
CA SER A 63 7.92 -9.27 -8.16
C SER A 63 7.54 -10.67 -8.65
N ASP A 64 7.74 -11.72 -7.82
CA ASP A 64 7.41 -13.11 -8.20
C ASP A 64 5.91 -13.36 -8.44
N TYR A 65 5.06 -12.44 -7.99
CA TYR A 65 3.61 -12.52 -8.17
C TYR A 65 3.12 -11.97 -9.51
N TYR A 66 4.02 -11.58 -10.41
CA TYR A 66 3.72 -11.07 -11.74
C TYR A 66 4.41 -11.89 -12.83
N ALA A 67 3.81 -11.90 -14.02
CA ALA A 67 4.37 -12.61 -15.16
C ALA A 67 5.80 -12.13 -15.49
N PRO A 68 6.78 -13.04 -15.66
CA PRO A 68 8.15 -12.66 -15.96
C PRO A 68 8.29 -12.02 -17.36
N ILE A 69 9.33 -11.20 -17.52
CA ILE A 69 9.58 -10.42 -18.74
C ILE A 69 9.83 -11.29 -19.98
N ASP A 70 10.39 -12.48 -19.78
CA ASP A 70 10.67 -13.48 -20.81
C ASP A 70 9.47 -14.36 -21.16
N SER A 71 8.32 -14.16 -20.49
CA SER A 71 7.07 -14.80 -20.86
C SER A 71 6.37 -14.07 -22.01
N ASP A 72 5.50 -14.77 -22.72
CA ASP A 72 4.64 -14.19 -23.78
C ASP A 72 3.50 -13.30 -23.20
N MET A 73 3.37 -13.26 -21.88
CA MET A 73 2.32 -12.52 -21.18
C MET A 73 2.82 -11.16 -20.69
N VAL A 74 1.95 -10.16 -20.79
CA VAL A 74 2.07 -8.92 -20.00
C VAL A 74 1.01 -8.97 -18.92
N ASP A 75 1.43 -8.75 -17.70
CA ASP A 75 0.58 -8.75 -16.53
C ASP A 75 0.01 -7.35 -16.24
N VAL A 76 -0.87 -7.25 -15.27
CA VAL A 76 -1.42 -6.00 -14.79
C VAL A 76 -1.11 -5.80 -13.31
N VAL A 77 -0.57 -4.64 -12.97
CA VAL A 77 -0.43 -4.20 -11.58
C VAL A 77 -1.46 -3.12 -11.27
N ALA A 78 -2.08 -3.21 -10.10
CA ALA A 78 -2.92 -2.15 -9.59
C ALA A 78 -2.21 -1.41 -8.45
N LEU A 79 -2.24 -0.08 -8.50
CA LEU A 79 -1.76 0.81 -7.46
C LEU A 79 -2.93 1.58 -6.88
N GLN A 80 -2.88 1.88 -5.59
CA GLN A 80 -3.87 2.73 -4.91
C GLN A 80 -3.20 3.66 -3.91
N ALA A 81 -3.77 4.85 -3.74
CA ALA A 81 -3.49 5.77 -2.65
C ALA A 81 -4.80 6.25 -2.05
N VAL A 82 -4.90 6.23 -0.73
CA VAL A 82 -6.12 6.59 0.00
C VAL A 82 -5.80 7.53 1.14
N THR A 83 -6.78 8.36 1.49
CA THR A 83 -6.72 9.29 2.63
C THR A 83 -8.10 9.43 3.28
N VAL A 84 -8.13 9.95 4.49
CA VAL A 84 -9.37 10.45 5.12
C VAL A 84 -9.44 11.97 5.15
N GLY A 85 -8.53 12.62 4.41
CA GLY A 85 -8.48 14.06 4.17
C GLY A 85 -7.74 14.84 5.26
N GLU A 86 -7.22 15.99 4.87
CA GLU A 86 -6.54 16.93 5.78
C GLU A 86 -7.44 17.39 6.94
N VAL A 87 -8.76 17.43 6.71
CA VAL A 87 -9.76 17.73 7.74
C VAL A 87 -9.63 16.85 9.00
N ALA A 88 -9.12 15.61 8.86
CA ALA A 88 -8.88 14.74 10.00
C ALA A 88 -7.70 15.25 10.85
N THR A 89 -6.63 15.69 10.23
CA THR A 89 -5.48 16.30 10.92
C THR A 89 -5.88 17.60 11.60
N GLU A 90 -6.60 18.48 10.90
CA GLU A 90 -7.11 19.73 11.46
C GLU A 90 -8.00 19.52 12.69
N PHE A 91 -8.91 18.53 12.60
CA PHE A 91 -9.80 18.21 13.73
C PHE A 91 -9.04 17.64 14.92
N PHE A 92 -8.06 16.75 14.67
CA PHE A 92 -7.17 16.24 15.70
C PHE A 92 -6.40 17.36 16.41
N GLU A 93 -5.77 18.28 15.65
CA GLU A 93 -5.06 19.43 16.21
C GLU A 93 -5.98 20.35 17.01
N LYS A 94 -7.22 20.58 16.55
CA LYS A 94 -8.21 21.36 17.26
C LYS A 94 -8.55 20.76 18.63
N LEU A 95 -8.68 19.44 18.71
CA LEU A 95 -8.91 18.76 19.98
C LEU A 95 -7.69 18.89 20.92
N GLN A 96 -6.49 18.77 20.40
CA GLN A 96 -5.27 18.96 21.18
C GLN A 96 -5.14 20.40 21.71
N LYS A 97 -5.39 21.42 20.87
CA LYS A 97 -5.36 22.83 21.27
C LYS A 97 -6.44 23.19 22.32
N ALA A 98 -7.50 22.38 22.41
CA ALA A 98 -8.55 22.50 23.42
C ALA A 98 -8.30 21.66 24.67
N ASP A 99 -7.11 21.10 24.86
CA ASP A 99 -6.71 20.19 25.96
C ASP A 99 -7.56 18.90 26.04
N ASN A 100 -8.29 18.56 24.97
CA ASN A 100 -9.14 17.36 24.88
C ASN A 100 -8.31 16.14 24.42
N TYR A 101 -7.23 15.82 25.10
CA TYR A 101 -6.26 14.79 24.69
C TYR A 101 -6.85 13.38 24.54
N SER A 102 -7.76 12.99 25.41
CA SER A 102 -8.45 11.68 25.29
C SER A 102 -9.27 11.57 24.02
N GLU A 103 -10.04 12.61 23.68
CA GLU A 103 -10.86 12.64 22.47
C GLU A 103 -9.98 12.72 21.22
N ALA A 104 -8.89 13.49 21.25
CA ALA A 104 -7.89 13.56 20.19
C ALA A 104 -7.30 12.16 19.92
N TYR A 105 -6.90 11.42 20.95
CA TYR A 105 -6.35 10.07 20.82
C TYR A 105 -7.35 9.09 20.17
N PHE A 106 -8.60 9.08 20.64
CA PHE A 106 -9.63 8.23 20.08
C PHE A 106 -9.98 8.62 18.63
N PHE A 107 -9.98 9.91 18.33
CA PHE A 107 -10.24 10.39 16.97
C PHE A 107 -9.10 10.02 16.02
N HIS A 108 -7.83 10.15 16.45
CA HIS A 108 -6.70 9.71 15.66
C HIS A 108 -6.79 8.21 15.32
N GLY A 109 -7.06 7.36 16.32
CA GLY A 109 -7.27 5.93 16.09
C GLY A 109 -8.43 5.64 15.13
N LEU A 110 -9.52 6.40 15.22
CA LEU A 110 -10.65 6.30 14.29
C LEU A 110 -10.24 6.68 12.86
N ALA A 111 -9.47 7.75 12.68
CA ALA A 111 -9.01 8.22 11.38
C ALA A 111 -8.07 7.20 10.71
N VAL A 112 -7.13 6.62 11.46
CA VAL A 112 -6.27 5.53 10.97
C VAL A 112 -7.09 4.32 10.53
N GLN A 113 -8.06 3.89 11.35
CA GLN A 113 -8.93 2.76 11.00
C GLN A 113 -9.84 3.07 9.79
N ALA A 114 -10.25 4.32 9.62
CA ALA A 114 -11.03 4.73 8.46
C ALA A 114 -10.19 4.72 7.17
N ALA A 115 -8.92 5.13 7.23
CA ALA A 115 -7.98 5.02 6.10
C ALA A 115 -7.78 3.56 5.70
N GLU A 116 -7.53 2.66 6.67
CA GLU A 116 -7.41 1.22 6.42
C GLU A 116 -8.70 0.61 5.85
N ALA A 117 -9.85 0.99 6.36
CA ALA A 117 -11.15 0.54 5.83
C ALA A 117 -11.35 1.01 4.38
N THR A 118 -10.94 2.23 4.05
CA THR A 118 -10.98 2.77 2.69
C THR A 118 -10.06 1.99 1.77
N ALA A 119 -8.83 1.70 2.21
CA ALA A 119 -7.88 0.90 1.44
C ALA A 119 -8.39 -0.54 1.19
N ASN A 120 -9.03 -1.15 2.18
CA ASN A 120 -9.65 -2.47 2.05
C ASN A 120 -10.84 -2.44 1.08
N TYR A 121 -11.68 -1.40 1.15
CA TYR A 121 -12.76 -1.19 0.20
C TYR A 121 -12.24 -1.07 -1.23
N MET A 122 -11.20 -0.27 -1.46
CA MET A 122 -10.57 -0.13 -2.77
C MET A 122 -9.94 -1.43 -3.26
N THR A 123 -9.33 -2.21 -2.38
CA THR A 123 -8.80 -3.53 -2.73
C THR A 123 -9.92 -4.50 -3.18
N ALA A 124 -11.07 -4.46 -2.52
CA ALA A 124 -12.24 -5.25 -2.94
C ALA A 124 -12.80 -4.76 -4.29
N HIS A 125 -12.82 -3.44 -4.51
CA HIS A 125 -13.21 -2.84 -5.78
C HIS A 125 -12.28 -3.27 -6.92
N ILE A 126 -10.96 -3.19 -6.73
CA ILE A 126 -9.94 -3.65 -7.68
C ILE A 126 -10.13 -5.12 -8.04
N ARG A 127 -10.35 -6.00 -7.05
CA ARG A 127 -10.64 -7.42 -7.32
C ARG A 127 -11.87 -7.62 -8.21
N LYS A 128 -12.92 -6.85 -7.95
CA LYS A 128 -14.14 -6.90 -8.74
C LYS A 128 -13.91 -6.44 -10.18
N GLU A 129 -13.16 -5.37 -10.39
CA GLU A 129 -12.83 -4.89 -11.74
C GLU A 129 -11.92 -5.86 -12.49
N LEU A 130 -10.97 -6.50 -11.81
CA LEU A 130 -10.13 -7.55 -12.39
C LEU A 130 -10.87 -8.89 -12.61
N GLY A 131 -12.12 -9.01 -12.16
CA GLY A 131 -12.92 -10.23 -12.28
C GLY A 131 -12.35 -11.43 -11.51
N ILE A 132 -11.64 -11.19 -10.41
CA ILE A 132 -11.03 -12.25 -9.58
C ILE A 132 -11.79 -12.45 -8.28
N ALA A 133 -11.56 -13.63 -7.63
CA ALA A 133 -12.20 -13.97 -6.37
C ALA A 133 -11.87 -12.98 -5.24
N GLU A 134 -12.82 -12.75 -4.33
CA GLU A 134 -12.73 -11.77 -3.23
C GLU A 134 -11.52 -11.97 -2.30
N ASN A 135 -11.03 -13.19 -2.17
CA ASN A 135 -9.89 -13.54 -1.32
C ASN A 135 -8.56 -13.66 -2.10
N ARG A 136 -8.58 -13.54 -3.44
CA ARG A 136 -7.40 -13.68 -4.29
C ARG A 136 -6.52 -12.45 -4.21
N GLY A 137 -5.21 -12.68 -4.18
CA GLY A 137 -4.20 -11.62 -4.16
C GLY A 137 -4.04 -10.93 -2.81
N LYS A 138 -3.03 -10.09 -2.70
CA LYS A 138 -2.71 -9.32 -1.49
C LYS A 138 -2.34 -7.88 -1.83
N ARG A 139 -2.72 -6.99 -0.92
CA ARG A 139 -2.31 -5.59 -0.91
C ARG A 139 -1.05 -5.44 -0.07
N TYR A 140 -0.01 -4.85 -0.63
CA TYR A 140 1.23 -4.52 0.08
C TYR A 140 1.36 -3.01 0.14
N SER A 141 1.44 -2.45 1.34
CA SER A 141 1.68 -1.02 1.55
C SER A 141 3.15 -0.79 1.80
N TRP A 142 3.71 0.30 1.27
CA TRP A 142 5.08 0.70 1.52
C TRP A 142 5.30 1.08 2.98
N GLY A 143 6.51 0.85 3.49
CA GLY A 143 6.84 0.96 4.91
C GLY A 143 6.51 -0.29 5.73
N TYR A 144 5.89 -1.32 5.13
CA TYR A 144 5.60 -2.60 5.76
C TYR A 144 6.66 -3.66 5.42
N PRO A 145 6.71 -4.78 6.17
CA PRO A 145 7.83 -5.74 6.10
C PRO A 145 8.15 -6.33 4.73
N ALA A 146 7.20 -6.39 3.79
CA ALA A 146 7.45 -6.91 2.45
C ALA A 146 8.01 -5.86 1.47
N CYS A 147 7.75 -4.57 1.70
CA CYS A 147 8.25 -3.44 0.91
C CYS A 147 8.54 -2.24 1.84
N PRO A 148 9.64 -2.29 2.60
CA PRO A 148 9.92 -1.34 3.67
C PRO A 148 10.34 0.05 3.18
N ASP A 149 10.78 0.18 1.92
CA ASP A 149 11.32 1.42 1.38
C ASP A 149 10.20 2.40 1.01
N LEU A 150 10.23 3.60 1.62
CA LEU A 150 9.29 4.66 1.33
C LEU A 150 9.67 5.48 0.07
N ASP A 151 10.88 5.35 -0.44
CA ASP A 151 11.34 6.07 -1.64
C ASP A 151 10.48 5.69 -2.85
N ASP A 152 9.95 4.49 -2.88
CA ASP A 152 9.02 4.01 -3.91
C ASP A 152 7.71 4.81 -3.99
N HIS A 153 7.32 5.54 -2.95
CA HIS A 153 6.19 6.46 -3.04
C HIS A 153 6.36 7.47 -4.16
N GLN A 154 7.60 7.89 -4.48
CA GLN A 154 7.85 8.79 -5.60
C GLN A 154 7.40 8.19 -6.93
N ILE A 155 7.63 6.88 -7.13
CA ILE A 155 7.20 6.15 -8.32
C ILE A 155 5.66 6.13 -8.38
N VAL A 156 5.01 5.83 -7.24
CA VAL A 156 3.54 5.81 -7.15
C VAL A 156 2.96 7.18 -7.51
N TRP A 157 3.53 8.28 -7.02
CA TRP A 157 3.06 9.64 -7.30
C TRP A 157 3.25 10.04 -8.77
N ARG A 158 4.29 9.53 -9.45
CA ARG A 158 4.45 9.72 -10.89
C ARG A 158 3.47 8.89 -11.71
N LEU A 159 3.11 7.71 -11.23
CA LEU A 159 2.12 6.82 -11.87
C LEU A 159 0.68 7.26 -11.60
N LEU A 160 0.39 7.83 -10.43
CA LEU A 160 -0.92 8.32 -10.00
C LEU A 160 -0.91 9.83 -9.72
N PRO A 161 -0.71 10.69 -10.75
CA PRO A 161 -0.64 12.15 -10.54
C PRO A 161 -1.92 12.74 -9.95
N GLN A 162 -3.06 12.03 -10.06
CA GLN A 162 -4.34 12.41 -9.46
C GLN A 162 -4.33 12.41 -7.92
N THR A 163 -3.28 11.89 -7.28
CA THR A 163 -3.05 12.06 -5.84
C THR A 163 -3.10 13.53 -5.41
N ALA A 164 -2.67 14.44 -6.29
CA ALA A 164 -2.77 15.87 -6.07
C ALA A 164 -4.23 16.38 -5.96
N GLU A 165 -5.19 15.75 -6.64
CA GLU A 165 -6.61 16.13 -6.61
C GLU A 165 -7.29 15.82 -5.26
N ILE A 166 -6.70 14.90 -4.49
CA ILE A 166 -7.15 14.56 -3.13
C ILE A 166 -6.18 15.07 -2.06
N ASN A 167 -5.35 16.07 -2.40
CA ASN A 167 -4.40 16.74 -1.52
C ASN A 167 -3.37 15.80 -0.85
N LEU A 168 -3.03 14.69 -1.49
CA LEU A 168 -1.95 13.83 -1.04
C LEU A 168 -0.60 14.35 -1.54
N THR A 169 0.32 14.54 -0.61
CA THR A 169 1.69 14.94 -0.91
C THR A 169 2.69 14.04 -0.19
N LEU A 170 3.98 14.18 -0.50
CA LEU A 170 5.06 13.47 0.16
C LEU A 170 5.98 14.46 0.89
N THR A 171 6.49 14.06 2.05
CA THR A 171 7.56 14.80 2.72
C THR A 171 8.84 14.76 1.86
N LYS A 172 9.66 15.82 1.92
CA LYS A 172 10.83 15.96 1.04
C LYS A 172 11.97 14.98 1.35
N GLU A 173 12.13 14.62 2.62
CA GLU A 173 13.32 13.87 3.07
C GLU A 173 13.03 12.36 3.22
N SER A 174 11.83 11.98 3.62
CA SER A 174 11.48 10.59 3.94
C SER A 174 10.35 10.01 3.12
N TYR A 175 9.81 10.78 2.17
CA TYR A 175 8.70 10.40 1.29
C TYR A 175 7.49 9.81 2.02
N GLN A 176 7.28 10.23 3.27
CA GLN A 176 6.07 9.90 4.03
C GLN A 176 4.87 10.63 3.43
N ILE A 177 3.72 9.96 3.44
CA ILE A 177 2.48 10.53 2.90
C ILE A 177 1.91 11.57 3.86
N VAL A 178 1.47 12.68 3.30
CA VAL A 178 0.79 13.77 4.00
C VAL A 178 -0.59 13.96 3.36
N PRO A 179 -1.68 14.00 4.18
CA PRO A 179 -1.76 13.87 5.62
C PRO A 179 -1.43 12.45 6.15
N GLU A 180 -1.10 12.34 7.44
CA GLU A 180 -0.62 11.10 8.07
C GLU A 180 -1.62 9.93 7.96
N GLN A 181 -2.92 10.22 8.08
CA GLN A 181 -3.97 9.19 8.00
C GLN A 181 -4.28 8.83 6.54
N SER A 182 -3.25 8.34 5.88
CA SER A 182 -3.25 7.96 4.46
C SER A 182 -2.36 6.74 4.24
N THR A 183 -2.57 6.02 3.15
CA THR A 183 -1.70 4.91 2.76
C THR A 183 -1.68 4.75 1.24
N ALA A 184 -0.55 4.28 0.72
CA ALA A 184 -0.42 3.84 -0.66
C ALA A 184 -0.07 2.35 -0.69
N ALA A 185 -0.49 1.66 -1.73
CA ALA A 185 -0.26 0.23 -1.83
C ALA A 185 -0.23 -0.26 -3.28
N ILE A 186 0.51 -1.34 -3.46
CA ILE A 186 0.50 -2.19 -4.64
C ILE A 186 -0.37 -3.41 -4.38
N PHE A 187 -1.14 -3.85 -5.37
CA PHE A 187 -1.96 -5.04 -5.28
C PHE A 187 -1.45 -6.11 -6.24
N ALA A 188 -0.89 -7.19 -5.66
CA ALA A 188 -0.52 -8.40 -6.39
C ALA A 188 -1.71 -9.36 -6.44
N HIS A 189 -2.22 -9.62 -7.64
CA HIS A 189 -3.44 -10.41 -7.85
C HIS A 189 -3.19 -11.93 -7.94
N HIS A 190 -1.93 -12.38 -7.81
CA HIS A 190 -1.57 -13.81 -7.88
C HIS A 190 -2.30 -14.61 -6.80
N PRO A 191 -2.81 -15.83 -7.11
CA PRO A 191 -3.54 -16.64 -6.13
C PRO A 191 -2.71 -17.02 -4.90
N ASP A 192 -1.39 -17.24 -5.09
CA ASP A 192 -0.46 -17.63 -4.02
C ASP A 192 0.17 -16.43 -3.31
N ALA A 193 -0.26 -15.20 -3.62
CA ALA A 193 0.23 -14.01 -2.93
C ALA A 193 -0.08 -14.11 -1.42
N LYS A 194 0.95 -13.93 -0.59
CA LYS A 194 0.85 -14.01 0.88
C LYS A 194 1.70 -12.93 1.54
N TYR A 195 1.34 -12.54 2.75
CA TYR A 195 2.15 -11.62 3.52
C TYR A 195 3.43 -12.30 4.02
N TYR A 196 4.53 -11.57 3.97
CA TYR A 196 5.84 -12.01 4.42
C TYR A 196 6.67 -10.82 4.91
N SER A 197 7.78 -11.11 5.56
CA SER A 197 8.77 -10.12 5.97
C SER A 197 10.10 -10.39 5.27
N VAL A 198 10.78 -9.33 4.83
CA VAL A 198 12.15 -9.41 4.29
C VAL A 198 13.22 -9.26 5.38
N GLY A 199 12.83 -8.82 6.58
CA GLY A 199 13.73 -8.77 7.74
C GLY A 199 14.08 -10.16 8.27
N ASN A 200 15.16 -10.25 9.06
CA ASN A 200 15.62 -11.51 9.63
C ASN A 200 14.49 -12.25 10.35
N ILE A 201 14.19 -13.46 9.88
CA ILE A 201 13.30 -14.43 10.52
C ILE A 201 13.75 -14.73 11.96
N ASP A 202 15.06 -14.64 12.23
CA ASP A 202 15.69 -14.82 13.54
C ASP A 202 15.03 -14.04 14.69
N ARG A 203 14.46 -12.87 14.44
CA ARG A 203 13.86 -12.07 15.51
C ARG A 203 12.48 -12.54 15.93
N SER A 204 11.69 -13.04 15.00
CA SER A 204 10.35 -13.60 15.28
C SER A 204 10.47 -15.00 15.87
N GLU A 205 11.41 -15.83 15.39
CA GLU A 205 11.70 -17.15 15.95
C GLU A 205 12.37 -17.06 17.33
N GLN A 206 13.26 -16.09 17.56
CA GLN A 206 13.85 -15.82 18.87
C GLN A 206 12.80 -15.35 19.88
N ILE A 207 11.82 -14.52 19.48
CA ILE A 207 10.73 -14.09 20.36
C ILE A 207 9.77 -15.26 20.65
N LEU A 208 9.42 -16.07 19.65
CA LEU A 208 8.59 -17.26 19.84
C LEU A 208 9.30 -18.32 20.70
N GLY A 209 10.57 -18.59 20.43
CA GLY A 209 11.38 -19.52 21.21
C GLY A 209 11.61 -19.04 22.66
N ALA A 210 11.72 -17.72 22.89
CA ALA A 210 11.81 -17.17 24.24
C ALA A 210 10.49 -17.30 25.03
N LEU A 211 9.33 -17.12 24.35
CA LEU A 211 8.00 -17.29 24.95
C LEU A 211 7.69 -18.76 25.28
N GLU A 212 8.15 -19.71 24.46
CA GLU A 212 7.99 -21.14 24.72
C GLU A 212 8.84 -21.63 25.88
N THR A 213 10.04 -21.05 26.08
CA THR A 213 10.90 -21.37 27.25
C THR A 213 10.40 -20.78 28.55
N GLU A 214 9.72 -19.64 28.56
CA GLU A 214 9.10 -19.07 29.77
C GLU A 214 7.81 -19.80 30.18
N THR A 215 7.14 -20.48 29.27
CA THR A 215 5.91 -21.26 29.59
C THR A 215 6.22 -22.68 30.07
N MET A 216 7.47 -23.16 30.02
CA MET A 216 7.90 -24.48 30.47
C MET A 216 8.74 -24.46 31.75
N SER A 217 8.93 -23.32 32.39
CA SER A 217 9.56 -23.14 33.68
C SER A 217 8.56 -22.70 34.74
#